data_50a355fdb962412cb76e46d562c8bd69
#
_entry.id   50a355fdb962412cb76e46d562c8bd69
#
_cell.length_a   1.000
_cell.length_b   1.000
_cell.length_c   1.000
_cell.angle_alpha   90.00
_cell.angle_beta   90.00
_cell.angle_gamma   90.00
#
_symmetry.space_group_name_H-M   'P 1'
#
loop_
_entity.id
_entity.type
_entity.pdbx_description
1 polymer ?
#
loop_
_entity_poly.entity_id
_entity_poly.type
_entity_poly.pdbx_seq_one_letter_code
_entity_poly.pdbx_strand_id
1 'polypeptide(L)'
;MIRRAIVLASCLMSVSCIASTQSWSDYIKLVVKADPATIQALPGKIKNLGDDPDDDQAVELTTAISMALVKKPVEVLSVTNQFKASTDRLQQRFGTGLICSLPLMINGTQTQVEAYYADAVPALEKAGTPAADCLNNMRATMDEFRQGNSAK
;
A
#
# COMPACT_ATOMS: atom_id res chain seq x y z
N MET A 1 17.09 51.73 -49.74
CA MET A 1 17.59 50.75 -48.74
C MET A 1 16.54 50.57 -47.66
N ILE A 2 15.75 49.52 -47.73
CA ILE A 2 14.60 49.27 -46.83
C ILE A 2 15.03 48.18 -45.86
N ARG A 3 15.25 48.55 -44.58
CA ARG A 3 15.53 47.59 -43.49
C ARG A 3 14.20 47.00 -43.01
N ARG A 4 13.96 45.68 -43.29
CA ARG A 4 12.87 44.91 -42.72
C ARG A 4 13.26 44.47 -41.33
N ALA A 5 12.56 44.98 -40.31
CA ALA A 5 12.64 44.46 -38.93
C ALA A 5 11.71 43.24 -38.79
N ILE A 6 12.26 42.08 -38.49
CA ILE A 6 11.50 40.87 -38.18
C ILE A 6 11.25 40.88 -36.67
N VAL A 7 9.99 41.06 -36.29
CA VAL A 7 9.55 40.91 -34.87
C VAL A 7 9.25 39.46 -34.64
N LEU A 8 10.09 38.77 -33.89
CA LEU A 8 9.87 37.42 -33.37
C LEU A 8 8.98 37.51 -32.13
N ALA A 9 7.70 37.19 -32.31
CA ALA A 9 6.76 37.03 -31.20
C ALA A 9 7.01 35.69 -30.52
N SER A 10 7.68 35.69 -29.36
CA SER A 10 7.83 34.51 -28.50
C SER A 10 6.54 34.25 -27.73
N CYS A 11 5.75 33.29 -28.18
CA CYS A 11 4.62 32.75 -27.43
C CYS A 11 5.17 31.91 -26.26
N LEU A 12 5.21 32.49 -25.05
CA LEU A 12 5.37 31.77 -23.78
C LEU A 12 4.07 31.02 -23.49
N MET A 13 4.01 29.75 -23.86
CA MET A 13 2.96 28.83 -23.38
C MET A 13 3.22 28.52 -21.91
N SER A 14 2.54 29.22 -21.03
CA SER A 14 2.47 28.89 -19.60
C SER A 14 1.67 27.58 -19.47
N VAL A 15 2.37 26.47 -19.35
CA VAL A 15 1.76 25.18 -18.94
C VAL A 15 1.41 25.33 -17.47
N SER A 16 0.15 25.67 -17.20
CA SER A 16 -0.44 25.61 -15.85
C SER A 16 -0.52 24.14 -15.47
N CYS A 17 0.46 23.62 -14.71
CA CYS A 17 0.33 22.38 -13.99
C CYS A 17 -0.78 22.55 -12.95
N ILE A 18 -2.00 22.15 -13.30
CA ILE A 18 -3.06 21.93 -12.32
C ILE A 18 -2.65 20.66 -11.57
N ALA A 19 -1.95 20.84 -10.47
CA ALA A 19 -1.76 19.79 -9.48
C ALA A 19 -3.15 19.49 -8.91
N SER A 20 -3.87 18.54 -9.47
CA SER A 20 -5.08 18.01 -8.86
C SER A 20 -4.67 17.37 -7.56
N THR A 21 -5.03 17.98 -6.44
CA THR A 21 -4.88 17.39 -5.10
C THR A 21 -5.73 16.13 -5.06
N GLN A 22 -5.08 14.99 -5.22
CA GLN A 22 -5.72 13.68 -5.13
C GLN A 22 -6.33 13.54 -3.74
N SER A 23 -7.64 13.23 -3.66
CA SER A 23 -8.29 12.99 -2.38
C SER A 23 -7.72 11.72 -1.72
N TRP A 24 -7.79 11.65 -0.37
CA TRP A 24 -7.39 10.46 0.37
C TRP A 24 -8.12 9.21 -0.13
N SER A 25 -9.44 9.30 -0.30
CA SER A 25 -10.26 8.19 -0.81
C SER A 25 -9.83 7.71 -2.19
N ASP A 26 -9.47 8.62 -3.12
CA ASP A 26 -9.00 8.23 -4.45
C ASP A 26 -7.62 7.60 -4.39
N TYR A 27 -6.74 8.08 -3.50
CA TYR A 27 -5.46 7.46 -3.23
C TYR A 27 -5.61 6.02 -2.73
N ILE A 28 -6.46 5.78 -1.73
CA ILE A 28 -6.75 4.45 -1.19
C ILE A 28 -7.28 3.51 -2.29
N LYS A 29 -8.18 3.98 -3.16
CA LYS A 29 -8.67 3.17 -4.29
C LYS A 29 -7.55 2.73 -5.23
N LEU A 30 -6.56 3.59 -5.48
CA LEU A 30 -5.41 3.23 -6.32
C LEU A 30 -4.50 2.22 -5.62
N VAL A 31 -4.29 2.36 -4.30
CA VAL A 31 -3.56 1.35 -3.52
C VAL A 31 -4.26 0.01 -3.59
N VAL A 32 -5.57 -0.06 -3.32
CA VAL A 32 -6.38 -1.30 -3.42
C VAL A 32 -6.31 -1.93 -4.80
N LYS A 33 -6.24 -1.13 -5.87
CA LYS A 33 -6.07 -1.63 -7.25
C LYS A 33 -4.66 -2.13 -7.53
N ALA A 34 -3.71 -1.92 -6.63
CA ALA A 34 -2.29 -2.16 -6.83
C ALA A 34 -1.73 -1.40 -8.05
N ASP A 35 -2.14 -0.12 -8.19
CA ASP A 35 -1.60 0.75 -9.24
C ASP A 35 -0.07 0.86 -9.09
N PRO A 36 0.72 0.52 -10.12
CA PRO A 36 2.16 0.39 -9.98
C PRO A 36 2.85 1.68 -9.52
N ALA A 37 2.45 2.84 -10.05
CA ALA A 37 3.02 4.12 -9.68
C ALA A 37 2.68 4.48 -8.23
N THR A 38 1.46 4.20 -7.79
CA THR A 38 1.00 4.42 -6.42
C THR A 38 1.73 3.50 -5.43
N ILE A 39 1.90 2.21 -5.77
CA ILE A 39 2.65 1.27 -4.92
C ILE A 39 4.11 1.70 -4.78
N GLN A 40 4.77 2.10 -5.86
CA GLN A 40 6.15 2.60 -5.80
C GLN A 40 6.30 3.90 -5.00
N ALA A 41 5.27 4.75 -4.97
CA ALA A 41 5.26 6.00 -4.21
C ALA A 41 4.90 5.83 -2.72
N LEU A 42 4.41 4.64 -2.29
CA LEU A 42 4.02 4.34 -0.92
C LEU A 42 5.08 4.73 0.13
N PRO A 43 6.40 4.45 -0.04
CA PRO A 43 7.38 4.81 0.97
C PRO A 43 7.43 6.32 1.27
N GLY A 44 7.36 7.14 0.23
CA GLY A 44 7.29 8.59 0.38
C GLY A 44 6.00 9.04 1.07
N LYS A 45 4.87 8.44 0.70
CA LYS A 45 3.58 8.75 1.32
C LYS A 45 3.56 8.39 2.80
N ILE A 46 4.05 7.20 3.18
CA ILE A 46 4.11 6.73 4.56
C ILE A 46 5.02 7.64 5.41
N LYS A 47 6.20 8.01 4.90
CA LYS A 47 7.10 8.95 5.60
C LYS A 47 6.50 10.33 5.80
N ASN A 48 5.58 10.76 4.94
CA ASN A 48 4.93 12.07 4.99
C ASN A 48 3.57 12.05 5.69
N LEU A 49 3.14 10.92 6.28
CA LEU A 49 1.88 10.86 7.05
C LEU A 49 1.93 11.66 8.35
N GLY A 50 3.13 12.14 8.77
CA GLY A 50 3.33 12.89 10.01
C GLY A 50 3.44 11.98 11.24
N ASP A 51 3.71 12.60 12.40
CA ASP A 51 3.95 11.88 13.65
C ASP A 51 2.65 11.39 14.32
N ASP A 52 1.50 11.88 13.88
CA ASP A 52 0.19 11.53 14.41
C ASP A 52 -0.80 11.38 13.23
N PRO A 53 -0.69 10.29 12.44
CA PRO A 53 -1.77 9.98 11.51
C PRO A 53 -2.99 9.64 12.34
N ASP A 54 -4.12 10.19 11.96
CA ASP A 54 -5.42 9.69 12.36
C ASP A 54 -5.37 8.15 12.30
N ASP A 55 -5.58 7.51 13.44
CA ASP A 55 -5.50 6.04 13.54
C ASP A 55 -6.37 5.38 12.47
N ASP A 56 -7.49 6.01 12.09
CA ASP A 56 -8.38 5.52 11.04
C ASP A 56 -7.71 5.53 9.66
N GLN A 57 -6.94 6.56 9.31
CA GLN A 57 -6.20 6.62 8.06
C GLN A 57 -5.08 5.58 7.99
N ALA A 58 -4.39 5.33 9.12
CA ALA A 58 -3.36 4.32 9.18
C ALA A 58 -3.95 2.91 8.99
N VAL A 59 -5.08 2.62 9.63
CA VAL A 59 -5.80 1.35 9.49
C VAL A 59 -6.32 1.18 8.06
N GLU A 60 -6.92 2.22 7.48
CA GLU A 60 -7.42 2.19 6.11
C GLU A 60 -6.29 1.91 5.10
N LEU A 61 -5.15 2.60 5.23
CA LEU A 61 -3.99 2.38 4.36
C LEU A 61 -3.39 0.99 4.54
N THR A 62 -3.25 0.50 5.76
CA THR A 62 -2.76 -0.86 6.04
C THR A 62 -3.66 -1.91 5.39
N THR A 63 -4.97 -1.74 5.51
CA THR A 63 -5.97 -2.60 4.85
C THR A 63 -5.84 -2.53 3.32
N ALA A 64 -5.72 -1.33 2.76
CA ALA A 64 -5.55 -1.15 1.32
C ALA A 64 -4.27 -1.82 0.78
N ILE A 65 -3.16 -1.72 1.50
CA ILE A 65 -1.89 -2.39 1.16
C ILE A 65 -2.06 -3.91 1.20
N SER A 66 -2.79 -4.45 2.17
CA SER A 66 -3.09 -5.89 2.25
C SER A 66 -3.94 -6.35 1.06
N MET A 67 -4.91 -5.57 0.63
CA MET A 67 -5.68 -5.87 -0.59
C MET A 67 -4.83 -5.79 -1.87
N ALA A 68 -3.86 -4.89 -1.91
CA ALA A 68 -2.89 -4.81 -2.99
C ALA A 68 -1.94 -6.02 -3.02
N LEU A 69 -1.59 -6.56 -1.85
CA LEU A 69 -0.72 -7.73 -1.70
C LEU A 69 -1.27 -8.95 -2.47
N VAL A 70 -2.58 -9.17 -2.43
CA VAL A 70 -3.22 -10.26 -3.18
C VAL A 70 -3.03 -10.12 -4.69
N LYS A 71 -2.96 -8.89 -5.20
CA LYS A 71 -2.87 -8.60 -6.65
C LYS A 71 -1.45 -8.56 -7.16
N LYS A 72 -0.54 -8.00 -6.36
CA LYS A 72 0.85 -7.71 -6.73
C LYS A 72 1.81 -8.00 -5.55
N PRO A 73 1.91 -9.27 -5.12
CA PRO A 73 2.65 -9.61 -3.91
C PRO A 73 4.12 -9.17 -3.96
N VAL A 74 4.82 -9.39 -5.05
CA VAL A 74 6.25 -9.07 -5.14
C VAL A 74 6.49 -7.56 -5.04
N GLU A 75 5.71 -6.76 -5.77
CA GLU A 75 5.82 -5.30 -5.77
C GLU A 75 5.48 -4.72 -4.40
N VAL A 76 4.41 -5.18 -3.77
CA VAL A 76 4.00 -4.72 -2.44
C VAL A 76 5.04 -5.10 -1.39
N LEU A 77 5.54 -6.33 -1.39
CA LEU A 77 6.56 -6.78 -0.45
C LEU A 77 7.88 -6.03 -0.62
N SER A 78 8.28 -5.68 -1.84
CA SER A 78 9.48 -4.87 -2.08
C SER A 78 9.42 -3.50 -1.41
N VAL A 79 8.22 -2.93 -1.32
CA VAL A 79 7.96 -1.63 -0.66
C VAL A 79 7.86 -1.79 0.86
N THR A 80 7.06 -2.73 1.35
CA THR A 80 6.81 -2.91 2.79
C THR A 80 8.03 -3.43 3.54
N ASN A 81 8.93 -4.16 2.88
CA ASN A 81 10.21 -4.59 3.45
C ASN A 81 11.10 -3.43 3.89
N GLN A 82 10.95 -2.24 3.31
CA GLN A 82 11.71 -1.05 3.71
C GLN A 82 11.37 -0.60 5.13
N PHE A 83 10.19 -0.97 5.64
CA PHE A 83 9.70 -0.61 6.98
C PHE A 83 9.85 -1.73 8.01
N LYS A 84 10.34 -2.91 7.61
CA LYS A 84 10.49 -4.08 8.49
C LYS A 84 11.37 -3.80 9.72
N ALA A 85 12.41 -3.00 9.55
CA ALA A 85 13.36 -2.64 10.59
C ALA A 85 13.32 -1.15 10.96
N SER A 86 12.23 -0.44 10.66
CA SER A 86 12.09 0.96 11.03
C SER A 86 12.07 1.12 12.54
N THR A 87 12.75 2.13 13.07
CA THR A 87 12.67 2.54 14.48
C THR A 87 11.43 3.39 14.77
N ASP A 88 10.80 3.92 13.74
CA ASP A 88 9.55 4.67 13.81
C ASP A 88 8.37 3.70 13.94
N ARG A 89 7.65 3.79 15.06
CA ARG A 89 6.51 2.93 15.37
C ARG A 89 5.39 3.02 14.34
N LEU A 90 5.19 4.21 13.77
CA LEU A 90 4.17 4.41 12.75
C LEU A 90 4.56 3.67 11.46
N GLN A 91 5.79 3.88 11.01
CA GLN A 91 6.28 3.22 9.81
C GLN A 91 6.30 1.69 9.96
N GLN A 92 6.54 1.16 11.16
CA GLN A 92 6.46 -0.28 11.43
C GLN A 92 5.08 -0.86 11.12
N ARG A 93 4.00 -0.08 11.27
CA ARG A 93 2.63 -0.51 10.92
C ARG A 93 2.48 -0.88 9.44
N PHE A 94 3.33 -0.32 8.57
CA PHE A 94 3.34 -0.60 7.14
C PHE A 94 4.43 -1.59 6.73
N GLY A 95 5.14 -2.15 7.70
CA GLY A 95 6.16 -3.16 7.46
C GLY A 95 5.56 -4.53 7.10
N THR A 96 6.34 -5.33 6.37
CA THR A 96 5.94 -6.67 5.90
C THR A 96 5.43 -7.55 7.04
N GLY A 97 5.99 -7.45 8.25
CA GLY A 97 5.54 -8.23 9.40
C GLY A 97 4.05 -8.04 9.70
N LEU A 98 3.59 -6.78 9.80
CA LEU A 98 2.18 -6.48 10.05
C LEU A 98 1.30 -6.72 8.83
N ILE A 99 1.75 -6.34 7.64
CA ILE A 99 0.97 -6.56 6.40
C ILE A 99 0.70 -8.05 6.18
N CYS A 100 1.63 -8.92 6.54
CA CYS A 100 1.50 -10.38 6.40
C CYS A 100 0.84 -11.06 7.62
N SER A 101 0.48 -10.32 8.68
CA SER A 101 -0.21 -10.85 9.86
C SER A 101 -1.72 -10.59 9.86
N LEU A 102 -2.35 -10.62 8.66
CA LEU A 102 -3.80 -10.48 8.49
C LEU A 102 -4.36 -9.18 9.14
N PRO A 103 -4.02 -7.99 8.65
CA PRO A 103 -4.49 -6.72 9.25
C PRO A 103 -6.02 -6.60 9.32
N LEU A 104 -6.75 -7.32 8.47
CA LEU A 104 -8.22 -7.40 8.50
C LEU A 104 -8.78 -7.98 9.80
N MET A 105 -7.95 -8.69 10.59
CA MET A 105 -8.36 -9.20 11.91
C MET A 105 -8.70 -8.07 12.90
N ILE A 106 -8.21 -6.86 12.67
CA ILE A 106 -8.42 -5.72 13.58
C ILE A 106 -9.88 -5.26 13.50
N ASN A 107 -10.44 -5.15 12.30
CA ASN A 107 -11.77 -4.59 12.05
C ASN A 107 -12.66 -5.47 11.16
N GLY A 108 -12.17 -6.63 10.72
CA GLY A 108 -12.90 -7.55 9.86
C GLY A 108 -13.71 -8.59 10.64
N THR A 109 -14.80 -9.06 10.05
CA THR A 109 -15.50 -10.25 10.51
C THR A 109 -14.67 -11.51 10.23
N GLN A 110 -14.93 -12.60 10.95
CA GLN A 110 -14.29 -13.88 10.68
C GLN A 110 -14.42 -14.29 9.20
N THR A 111 -15.60 -14.11 8.60
CA THR A 111 -15.84 -14.42 7.18
C THR A 111 -14.94 -13.58 6.26
N GLN A 112 -14.72 -12.31 6.57
CA GLN A 112 -13.85 -11.44 5.76
C GLN A 112 -12.38 -11.85 5.88
N VAL A 113 -11.94 -12.23 7.08
CA VAL A 113 -10.58 -12.72 7.31
C VAL A 113 -10.33 -14.02 6.55
N GLU A 114 -11.27 -14.99 6.64
CA GLU A 114 -11.18 -16.27 5.91
C GLU A 114 -11.17 -16.05 4.39
N ALA A 115 -12.02 -15.17 3.88
CA ALA A 115 -12.07 -14.86 2.45
C ALA A 115 -10.75 -14.23 1.98
N TYR A 116 -10.23 -13.25 2.72
CA TYR A 116 -8.94 -12.64 2.41
C TYR A 116 -7.80 -13.67 2.40
N TYR A 117 -7.76 -14.54 3.41
CA TYR A 117 -6.75 -15.61 3.51
C TYR A 117 -6.83 -16.58 2.31
N ALA A 118 -8.05 -16.95 1.90
CA ALA A 118 -8.26 -17.82 0.75
C ALA A 118 -7.75 -17.22 -0.57
N ASP A 119 -7.82 -15.90 -0.72
CA ASP A 119 -7.30 -15.19 -1.90
C ASP A 119 -5.79 -14.93 -1.81
N ALA A 120 -5.29 -14.59 -0.62
CA ALA A 120 -3.89 -14.20 -0.42
C ALA A 120 -2.93 -15.39 -0.52
N VAL A 121 -3.27 -16.55 0.04
CA VAL A 121 -2.37 -17.72 0.04
C VAL A 121 -1.98 -18.15 -1.37
N PRO A 122 -2.89 -18.38 -2.31
CA PRO A 122 -2.51 -18.74 -3.68
C PRO A 122 -1.67 -17.68 -4.38
N ALA A 123 -1.93 -16.39 -4.11
CA ALA A 123 -1.15 -15.30 -4.69
C ALA A 123 0.29 -15.28 -4.17
N LEU A 124 0.49 -15.51 -2.87
CA LEU A 124 1.81 -15.58 -2.25
C LEU A 124 2.58 -16.86 -2.67
N GLU A 125 1.89 -18.00 -2.77
CA GLU A 125 2.47 -19.25 -3.29
C GLU A 125 2.98 -19.07 -4.73
N LYS A 126 2.18 -18.45 -5.58
CA LYS A 126 2.57 -18.14 -6.97
C LYS A 126 3.75 -17.18 -7.05
N ALA A 127 3.88 -16.25 -6.11
CA ALA A 127 5.01 -15.32 -6.04
C ALA A 127 6.33 -16.02 -5.64
N GLY A 128 6.25 -17.18 -4.98
CA GLY A 128 7.40 -18.02 -4.65
C GLY A 128 8.32 -17.44 -3.58
N THR A 129 9.63 -17.62 -3.77
CA THR A 129 10.65 -17.24 -2.78
C THR A 129 10.53 -15.81 -2.22
N PRO A 130 10.26 -14.76 -3.02
CA PRO A 130 10.10 -13.39 -2.50
C PRO A 130 8.98 -13.23 -1.48
N ALA A 131 7.98 -14.13 -1.49
CA ALA A 131 6.82 -14.08 -0.62
C ALA A 131 6.81 -15.17 0.46
N ALA A 132 7.82 -16.03 0.53
CA ALA A 132 7.82 -17.19 1.42
C ALA A 132 7.67 -16.83 2.90
N ASP A 133 8.40 -15.83 3.39
CA ASP A 133 8.31 -15.37 4.78
C ASP A 133 6.91 -14.79 5.08
N CYS A 134 6.35 -14.02 4.16
CA CYS A 134 5.01 -13.48 4.28
C CYS A 134 3.96 -14.58 4.35
N LEU A 135 4.04 -15.57 3.47
CA LEU A 135 3.15 -16.73 3.45
C LEU A 135 3.19 -17.52 4.76
N ASN A 136 4.40 -17.78 5.26
CA ASN A 136 4.57 -18.50 6.52
C ASN A 136 3.98 -17.73 7.71
N ASN A 137 4.23 -16.41 7.78
CA ASN A 137 3.65 -15.55 8.80
C ASN A 137 2.12 -15.52 8.74
N MET A 138 1.57 -15.38 7.55
CA MET A 138 0.12 -15.36 7.33
C MET A 138 -0.56 -16.68 7.74
N ARG A 139 0.06 -17.82 7.44
CA ARG A 139 -0.43 -19.14 7.86
C ARG A 139 -0.41 -19.29 9.38
N ALA A 140 0.70 -18.95 10.03
CA ALA A 140 0.82 -19.03 11.48
C ALA A 140 -0.23 -18.14 12.17
N THR A 141 -0.39 -16.90 11.73
CA THR A 141 -1.40 -15.98 12.25
C THR A 141 -2.83 -16.51 12.07
N MET A 142 -3.12 -17.13 10.91
CA MET A 142 -4.45 -17.70 10.66
C MET A 142 -4.74 -18.91 11.55
N ASP A 143 -3.74 -19.75 11.81
CA ASP A 143 -3.88 -20.87 12.72
C ASP A 143 -4.18 -20.40 14.16
N GLU A 144 -3.49 -19.38 14.64
CA GLU A 144 -3.76 -18.73 15.94
C GLU A 144 -5.18 -18.14 16.00
N PHE A 145 -5.60 -17.45 14.93
CA PHE A 145 -6.94 -16.85 14.82
C PHE A 145 -8.03 -17.91 14.91
N ARG A 146 -7.89 -19.04 14.20
CA ARG A 146 -8.85 -20.14 14.24
C ARG A 146 -8.91 -20.83 15.60
N GLN A 147 -7.76 -21.03 16.23
CA GLN A 147 -7.70 -21.61 17.59
C GLN A 147 -8.40 -20.71 18.61
N GLY A 148 -8.16 -19.41 18.56
CA GLY A 148 -8.81 -18.43 19.44
C GLY A 148 -10.33 -18.35 19.27
N ASN A 149 -10.85 -18.58 18.07
CA ASN A 149 -12.29 -18.59 17.79
C ASN A 149 -12.97 -19.92 18.12
N SER A 150 -12.22 -21.04 18.14
CA SER A 150 -12.76 -22.37 18.48
C SER A 150 -12.92 -22.57 19.99
N ALA A 151 -12.31 -21.71 20.81
CA ALA A 151 -12.35 -21.78 22.27
C ALA A 151 -13.50 -20.97 22.91
N LYS A 152 -14.35 -20.33 22.12
CA LYS A 152 -15.55 -19.56 22.55
C LYS A 152 -16.81 -20.33 22.29
#